data_06d194e5671602372d5863ed53f1b1aa
#
_entry.id   06d194e5671602372d5863ed53f1b1aa
#
_cell.length_a   1.000
_cell.length_b   1.000
_cell.length_c   1.000
_cell.angle_alpha   90.00
_cell.angle_beta   90.00
_cell.angle_gamma   90.00
#
_symmetry.space_group_name_H-M   'P 1'
#
loop_
_entity.id
_entity.type
_entity.pdbx_description
1 polymer ?
#
loop_
_entity_poly.entity_id
_entity_poly.type
_entity_poly.pdbx_seq_one_letter_code
_entity_poly.pdbx_strand_id
1 'polypeptide(L)'
;MKTSRRIAFLLLAATGAAVGLPRALGQAGLPAEDPTAIAAPVPAGANAWTKDTPELIALALKDLPPVPAGPFGESWDSIKQNYKDPEWFRDGKFGIMMHLGIFSVPAHGSEWYVRYMYGGNAGIMQWHTQNFGPPTKFGYKDFLPMYTCAKFDPDAWAALFKKAGAKYVLAPGEHHDGISNWDSAINPYNSMNNGPKRDIDGDLIKALEKVGLKTGISDHSSFHFVFIPALAGSDQYDPKWVAFYCAADRSIAARVKFMHDWVAKRIENIEKYHPDILWFDMNTDHLWDPLKIRVSAYYFNRAKQWGKEVGISAKTAAWVEGQIMDYEREGRAPMELTDWVWQPDDPITDKFGYVEGQKPFAPNQFVWKIIENTCKNGNLLLNISPKADGTIPQEQIDTLLGIGKWLEVNGEAIYATRPWTKFGEGPIADAAADAMVKARAAGFAGRINGQNMSGTGVGGGGMPRGVAYKPQDIRFTTKGDTLYALVMTWPTEVVITSLATGKPVQGKVEKVELLGHAGNLEFTQDAAGLKVKFPAEKPCDFAYALKISGLKLK
;
A
#
# COMPACT_ATOMS: atom_id res chain seq x y z
N MET A 1 -15.72 19.49 61.15
CA MET A 1 -14.47 18.94 61.72
C MET A 1 -13.83 18.09 60.65
N LYS A 2 -12.67 18.52 60.19
CA LYS A 2 -11.85 17.90 59.12
C LYS A 2 -10.89 16.91 59.74
N THR A 3 -10.78 15.72 59.18
CA THR A 3 -9.59 14.86 59.41
C THR A 3 -9.14 14.28 58.07
N SER A 4 -8.04 14.83 57.60
CA SER A 4 -7.22 14.33 56.49
C SER A 4 -6.40 13.13 56.97
N ARG A 5 -6.38 12.05 56.21
CA ARG A 5 -5.40 10.96 56.37
C ARG A 5 -4.41 11.01 55.21
N ARG A 6 -3.16 11.37 55.58
CA ARG A 6 -1.95 11.19 54.75
C ARG A 6 -1.59 9.69 54.80
N ILE A 7 -1.40 9.09 53.64
CA ILE A 7 -0.78 7.74 53.52
C ILE A 7 0.66 7.98 53.09
N ALA A 8 1.58 7.50 53.96
CA ALA A 8 3.01 7.52 53.73
C ALA A 8 3.41 6.35 52.82
N PHE A 9 4.25 6.64 51.79
CA PHE A 9 4.93 5.62 51.04
C PHE A 9 6.14 5.10 51.82
N LEU A 10 6.13 3.81 52.16
CA LEU A 10 7.32 3.10 52.61
C LEU A 10 8.03 2.53 51.36
N LEU A 11 9.25 2.98 51.10
CA LEU A 11 10.19 2.29 50.22
C LEU A 11 10.72 1.04 50.97
N LEU A 12 10.38 -0.13 50.47
CA LEU A 12 11.11 -1.36 50.80
C LEU A 12 12.05 -1.68 49.63
N ALA A 13 13.34 -1.58 49.90
CA ALA A 13 14.38 -2.13 49.05
C ALA A 13 14.39 -3.68 49.26
N ALA A 14 14.00 -4.42 48.25
CA ALA A 14 14.15 -5.87 48.18
C ALA A 14 15.27 -6.20 47.22
N THR A 15 16.32 -6.78 47.78
CA THR A 15 17.48 -7.36 47.09
C THR A 15 17.05 -8.49 46.17
N GLY A 16 17.54 -8.47 44.94
CA GLY A 16 17.18 -9.40 43.89
C GLY A 16 17.62 -10.83 44.14
N ALA A 17 16.68 -11.74 44.04
CA ALA A 17 16.92 -13.09 43.57
C ALA A 17 16.36 -13.15 42.15
N ALA A 18 17.25 -13.30 41.19
CA ALA A 18 16.87 -13.53 39.80
C ALA A 18 16.28 -14.93 39.69
N VAL A 19 14.98 -15.05 39.91
CA VAL A 19 14.21 -16.20 39.43
C VAL A 19 14.00 -15.95 37.94
N GLY A 20 14.70 -16.74 37.12
CA GLY A 20 14.55 -16.74 35.70
C GLY A 20 13.08 -16.95 35.31
N LEU A 21 12.42 -15.88 34.90
CA LEU A 21 11.20 -16.00 34.13
C LEU A 21 11.53 -16.87 32.91
N PRO A 22 10.71 -17.90 32.60
CA PRO A 22 10.88 -18.61 31.34
C PRO A 22 10.85 -17.54 30.24
N ARG A 23 11.95 -17.46 29.50
CA ARG A 23 11.99 -16.68 28.24
C ARG A 23 10.68 -16.95 27.55
N ALA A 24 9.91 -15.88 27.30
CA ALA A 24 8.78 -15.91 26.42
C ALA A 24 9.15 -16.83 25.25
N LEU A 25 8.22 -17.69 24.86
CA LEU A 25 8.31 -18.54 23.67
C LEU A 25 8.85 -17.67 22.54
N GLY A 26 10.17 -17.66 22.44
CA GLY A 26 10.87 -17.09 21.34
C GLY A 26 10.25 -17.71 20.10
N GLN A 27 10.14 -17.00 19.03
CA GLN A 27 9.85 -17.54 17.72
C GLN A 27 10.44 -18.95 17.69
N ALA A 28 9.57 -19.96 17.74
CA ALA A 28 10.01 -21.34 17.63
C ALA A 28 10.80 -21.36 16.33
N GLY A 29 12.10 -21.55 16.42
CA GLY A 29 12.96 -21.58 15.25
C GLY A 29 12.28 -22.51 14.26
N LEU A 30 12.20 -22.10 13.00
CA LEU A 30 11.65 -22.95 11.96
C LEU A 30 12.26 -24.35 12.15
N PRO A 31 11.50 -25.44 11.99
CA PRO A 31 12.03 -26.78 12.11
C PRO A 31 13.30 -26.91 11.29
N ALA A 32 14.35 -27.51 11.84
CA ALA A 32 15.55 -27.78 11.07
C ALA A 32 15.14 -28.57 9.82
N GLU A 33 15.60 -28.12 8.67
CA GLU A 33 15.29 -28.79 7.43
C GLU A 33 15.88 -30.19 7.42
N ASP A 34 15.06 -31.15 6.98
CA ASP A 34 15.52 -32.52 6.71
C ASP A 34 15.99 -32.59 5.24
N PRO A 35 17.30 -32.67 5.00
CA PRO A 35 17.80 -32.78 3.64
C PRO A 35 17.36 -34.08 2.93
N THR A 36 16.84 -35.06 3.66
CA THR A 36 16.32 -36.31 3.06
C THR A 36 14.90 -36.16 2.51
N ALA A 37 14.18 -35.08 2.86
CA ALA A 37 12.86 -34.77 2.32
C ALA A 37 12.89 -34.17 0.90
N ILE A 38 14.07 -33.98 0.31
CA ILE A 38 14.25 -33.30 -0.97
C ILE A 38 14.01 -34.28 -2.12
N ALA A 39 12.99 -34.03 -2.92
CA ALA A 39 12.67 -34.84 -4.10
C ALA A 39 13.51 -34.48 -5.34
N ALA A 40 14.14 -33.33 -5.39
CA ALA A 40 14.94 -32.84 -6.51
C ALA A 40 16.45 -32.79 -6.15
N PRO A 41 17.37 -32.84 -7.11
CA PRO A 41 18.81 -32.72 -6.85
C PRO A 41 19.11 -31.30 -6.36
N VAL A 42 19.36 -31.18 -5.04
CA VAL A 42 19.71 -29.94 -4.38
C VAL A 42 21.15 -30.06 -3.88
N PRO A 43 21.98 -28.99 -3.97
CA PRO A 43 23.35 -29.03 -3.51
C PRO A 43 23.47 -29.40 -2.03
N ALA A 44 24.47 -30.23 -1.71
CA ALA A 44 24.74 -30.60 -0.32
C ALA A 44 25.09 -29.34 0.50
N GLY A 45 24.47 -29.21 1.68
CA GLY A 45 24.65 -28.07 2.58
C GLY A 45 23.80 -26.85 2.30
N ALA A 46 23.02 -26.81 1.20
CA ALA A 46 22.00 -25.78 1.01
C ALA A 46 20.80 -26.02 1.93
N ASN A 47 20.15 -24.94 2.38
CA ASN A 47 18.90 -25.00 3.12
C ASN A 47 17.95 -23.88 2.67
N ALA A 48 16.67 -23.95 3.03
CA ALA A 48 15.64 -23.00 2.56
C ALA A 48 15.91 -21.54 2.95
N TRP A 49 16.78 -21.31 3.93
CA TRP A 49 17.10 -20.00 4.48
C TRP A 49 18.47 -19.49 4.04
N THR A 50 19.24 -20.31 3.31
CA THR A 50 20.50 -19.87 2.75
C THR A 50 20.29 -18.97 1.57
N LYS A 51 21.36 -18.30 1.16
CA LYS A 51 21.39 -17.58 -0.11
C LYS A 51 21.04 -18.51 -1.26
N ASP A 52 20.44 -17.93 -2.27
CA ASP A 52 20.25 -18.56 -3.57
C ASP A 52 21.58 -19.10 -4.12
N THR A 53 21.51 -20.28 -4.72
CA THR A 53 22.61 -20.81 -5.53
C THR A 53 22.14 -20.95 -6.97
N PRO A 54 23.06 -20.95 -7.96
CA PRO A 54 22.69 -21.13 -9.36
C PRO A 54 21.80 -22.36 -9.60
N GLU A 55 22.07 -23.46 -8.87
CA GLU A 55 21.33 -24.71 -8.99
C GLU A 55 19.90 -24.59 -8.44
N LEU A 56 19.72 -23.95 -7.28
CA LEU A 56 18.40 -23.71 -6.68
C LEU A 56 17.57 -22.75 -7.55
N ILE A 57 18.20 -21.70 -8.09
CA ILE A 57 17.56 -20.78 -9.03
C ILE A 57 17.12 -21.53 -10.29
N ALA A 58 17.99 -22.37 -10.86
CA ALA A 58 17.67 -23.15 -12.04
C ALA A 58 16.48 -24.09 -11.79
N LEU A 59 16.41 -24.71 -10.61
CA LEU A 59 15.27 -25.56 -10.21
C LEU A 59 13.99 -24.73 -10.06
N ALA A 60 14.06 -23.55 -9.43
CA ALA A 60 12.88 -22.70 -9.23
C ALA A 60 12.37 -22.08 -10.56
N LEU A 61 13.23 -21.93 -11.56
CA LEU A 61 12.84 -21.40 -12.88
C LEU A 61 12.60 -22.50 -13.91
N LYS A 62 12.76 -23.76 -13.53
CA LYS A 62 12.60 -24.91 -14.44
C LYS A 62 11.16 -24.96 -14.98
N ASP A 63 11.03 -25.26 -16.28
CA ASP A 63 9.75 -25.43 -17.00
C ASP A 63 8.83 -24.20 -17.01
N LEU A 64 9.28 -23.04 -16.50
CA LEU A 64 8.57 -21.78 -16.64
C LEU A 64 8.72 -21.20 -18.05
N PRO A 65 7.72 -20.44 -18.53
CA PRO A 65 7.82 -19.73 -19.80
C PRO A 65 9.07 -18.84 -19.86
N PRO A 66 9.81 -18.82 -20.98
CA PRO A 66 10.94 -17.91 -21.14
C PRO A 66 10.47 -16.46 -21.16
N VAL A 67 11.38 -15.53 -20.84
CA VAL A 67 11.08 -14.11 -21.00
C VAL A 67 10.76 -13.81 -22.46
N PRO A 68 9.62 -13.17 -22.76
CA PRO A 68 9.26 -12.79 -24.12
C PRO A 68 10.27 -11.86 -24.76
N ALA A 69 10.36 -11.88 -26.10
CA ALA A 69 11.24 -10.97 -26.83
C ALA A 69 10.88 -9.50 -26.55
N GLY A 70 11.88 -8.70 -26.27
CA GLY A 70 11.73 -7.26 -25.98
C GLY A 70 13.02 -6.65 -25.44
N PRO A 71 13.00 -5.37 -25.05
CA PRO A 71 14.20 -4.67 -24.59
C PRO A 71 14.65 -5.06 -23.17
N PHE A 72 13.81 -5.72 -22.37
CA PHE A 72 14.10 -6.05 -20.97
C PHE A 72 14.74 -7.44 -20.88
N GLY A 73 16.07 -7.48 -20.65
CA GLY A 73 16.79 -8.69 -20.32
C GLY A 73 16.71 -9.04 -18.83
N GLU A 74 17.15 -10.26 -18.48
CA GLU A 74 17.10 -10.78 -17.12
C GLU A 74 18.25 -10.24 -16.25
N SER A 75 18.32 -8.91 -16.08
CA SER A 75 19.23 -8.24 -15.15
C SER A 75 18.65 -6.92 -14.66
N TRP A 76 19.01 -6.51 -13.45
CA TRP A 76 18.62 -5.21 -12.90
C TRP A 76 19.11 -4.05 -13.79
N ASP A 77 20.31 -4.15 -14.36
CA ASP A 77 20.84 -3.13 -15.27
C ASP A 77 19.98 -2.97 -16.52
N SER A 78 19.53 -4.08 -17.11
CA SER A 78 18.63 -4.02 -18.26
C SER A 78 17.27 -3.40 -17.91
N ILE A 79 16.73 -3.73 -16.74
CA ILE A 79 15.48 -3.15 -16.26
C ILE A 79 15.66 -1.64 -16.04
N LYS A 80 16.71 -1.23 -15.34
CA LYS A 80 17.04 0.18 -15.09
C LYS A 80 17.14 1.00 -16.39
N GLN A 81 17.82 0.47 -17.39
CA GLN A 81 18.05 1.17 -18.67
C GLN A 81 16.76 1.39 -19.48
N ASN A 82 15.80 0.47 -19.39
CA ASN A 82 14.64 0.44 -20.26
C ASN A 82 13.32 0.83 -19.58
N TYR A 83 13.26 0.83 -18.24
CA TYR A 83 12.06 1.17 -17.47
C TYR A 83 11.86 2.68 -17.38
N LYS A 84 10.60 3.07 -17.47
CA LYS A 84 10.13 4.42 -17.14
C LYS A 84 8.81 4.30 -16.40
N ASP A 85 8.62 5.16 -15.39
CA ASP A 85 7.37 5.23 -14.69
C ASP A 85 6.22 5.53 -15.66
N PRO A 86 5.09 4.79 -15.59
CA PRO A 86 3.97 5.00 -16.48
C PRO A 86 3.38 6.41 -16.33
N GLU A 87 3.15 7.11 -17.44
CA GLU A 87 2.61 8.46 -17.39
C GLU A 87 1.18 8.47 -16.82
N TRP A 88 0.38 7.45 -17.12
CA TRP A 88 -0.96 7.30 -16.55
C TRP A 88 -0.94 7.22 -15.01
N PHE A 89 0.11 6.62 -14.41
CA PHE A 89 0.28 6.56 -12.96
C PHE A 89 0.63 7.93 -12.38
N ARG A 90 1.56 8.63 -13.04
CA ARG A 90 1.94 10.02 -12.67
C ARG A 90 0.77 10.98 -12.74
N ASP A 91 -0.18 10.74 -13.64
CA ASP A 91 -1.39 11.53 -13.83
C ASP A 91 -2.54 11.12 -12.91
N GLY A 92 -2.58 9.85 -12.51
CA GLY A 92 -3.71 9.25 -11.83
C GLY A 92 -3.93 9.73 -10.40
N LYS A 93 -2.88 9.92 -9.62
CA LYS A 93 -2.84 10.48 -8.25
C LYS A 93 -3.61 9.72 -7.17
N PHE A 94 -4.71 9.05 -7.50
CA PHE A 94 -5.54 8.33 -6.55
C PHE A 94 -5.93 6.95 -7.08
N GLY A 95 -5.58 5.91 -6.31
CA GLY A 95 -5.95 4.53 -6.55
C GLY A 95 -6.67 3.92 -5.35
N ILE A 96 -7.34 2.81 -5.59
CA ILE A 96 -8.01 2.01 -4.56
C ILE A 96 -7.46 0.58 -4.64
N MET A 97 -7.22 -0.02 -3.48
CA MET A 97 -6.98 -1.47 -3.34
C MET A 97 -7.91 -2.05 -2.27
N MET A 98 -7.89 -3.36 -2.11
CA MET A 98 -8.70 -4.01 -1.09
C MET A 98 -8.01 -5.23 -0.50
N HIS A 99 -8.21 -5.41 0.80
CA HIS A 99 -7.89 -6.66 1.48
C HIS A 99 -9.17 -7.47 1.62
N LEU A 100 -9.29 -8.49 0.79
CA LEU A 100 -10.42 -9.42 0.78
C LEU A 100 -9.89 -10.85 0.78
N GLY A 101 -10.28 -11.65 1.76
CA GLY A 101 -9.83 -13.03 1.91
C GLY A 101 -10.53 -13.74 3.05
N ILE A 102 -10.07 -14.94 3.38
CA ILE A 102 -10.64 -15.80 4.42
C ILE A 102 -10.64 -15.10 5.80
N PHE A 103 -9.62 -14.26 6.08
CA PHE A 103 -9.52 -13.48 7.33
C PHE A 103 -10.72 -12.54 7.56
N SER A 104 -11.47 -12.21 6.53
CA SER A 104 -12.72 -11.43 6.66
C SER A 104 -13.88 -12.24 7.24
N VAL A 105 -13.76 -13.59 7.34
CA VAL A 105 -14.79 -14.46 7.94
C VAL A 105 -14.83 -14.30 9.46
N PRO A 106 -13.74 -14.54 10.21
CA PRO A 106 -13.73 -14.29 11.65
C PRO A 106 -13.85 -12.80 11.98
N ALA A 107 -13.53 -11.91 11.07
CA ALA A 107 -13.64 -10.46 11.20
C ALA A 107 -13.07 -9.92 12.54
N HIS A 108 -11.96 -10.49 13.01
CA HIS A 108 -11.38 -10.22 14.33
C HIS A 108 -9.87 -10.04 14.25
N GLY A 109 -9.34 -9.08 15.01
CA GLY A 109 -7.92 -8.80 15.11
C GLY A 109 -7.36 -8.02 13.92
N SER A 110 -7.10 -8.70 12.81
CA SER A 110 -6.66 -8.10 11.54
C SER A 110 -6.64 -9.14 10.41
N GLU A 111 -6.18 -8.73 9.22
CA GLU A 111 -5.85 -9.57 8.07
C GLU A 111 -4.78 -10.65 8.40
N TRP A 112 -4.05 -10.49 9.49
CA TRP A 112 -3.06 -11.45 9.98
C TRP A 112 -3.66 -12.53 10.89
N TYR A 113 -4.97 -12.69 10.89
CA TYR A 113 -5.69 -13.61 11.78
C TYR A 113 -5.14 -15.04 11.76
N VAL A 114 -4.85 -15.59 10.58
CA VAL A 114 -4.30 -16.95 10.45
C VAL A 114 -2.97 -17.12 11.18
N ARG A 115 -2.08 -16.13 11.12
CA ARG A 115 -0.82 -16.13 11.87
C ARG A 115 -1.07 -16.14 13.37
N TYR A 116 -2.03 -15.36 13.81
CA TYR A 116 -2.31 -15.14 15.22
C TYR A 116 -3.04 -16.32 15.86
N MET A 117 -3.95 -16.96 15.15
CA MET A 117 -4.70 -18.11 15.67
C MET A 117 -3.81 -19.35 15.90
N TYR A 118 -2.72 -19.52 15.14
CA TYR A 118 -1.77 -20.64 15.29
C TYR A 118 -0.58 -20.34 16.23
N GLY A 119 -0.58 -19.22 16.94
CA GLY A 119 0.44 -18.95 17.97
C GLY A 119 1.14 -17.61 17.88
N GLY A 120 0.85 -16.80 16.84
CA GLY A 120 1.46 -15.47 16.70
C GLY A 120 0.93 -14.45 17.73
N ASN A 121 -0.23 -14.70 18.34
CA ASN A 121 -0.84 -13.82 19.34
C ASN A 121 -1.76 -14.62 20.28
N ALA A 122 -1.41 -14.67 21.56
CA ALA A 122 -2.14 -15.45 22.57
C ALA A 122 -3.60 -15.00 22.75
N GLY A 123 -3.89 -13.70 22.67
CA GLY A 123 -5.24 -13.15 22.78
C GLY A 123 -6.13 -13.57 21.62
N ILE A 124 -5.63 -13.53 20.40
CA ILE A 124 -6.37 -13.97 19.21
C ILE A 124 -6.58 -15.48 19.24
N MET A 125 -5.57 -16.28 19.62
CA MET A 125 -5.70 -17.73 19.75
C MET A 125 -6.75 -18.10 20.82
N GLN A 126 -6.77 -17.40 21.95
CA GLN A 126 -7.77 -17.59 23.00
C GLN A 126 -9.17 -17.24 22.50
N TRP A 127 -9.33 -16.11 21.82
CA TRP A 127 -10.61 -15.67 21.22
C TRP A 127 -11.09 -16.70 20.18
N HIS A 128 -10.20 -17.18 19.31
CA HIS A 128 -10.52 -18.23 18.34
C HIS A 128 -11.03 -19.50 19.05
N THR A 129 -10.30 -19.95 20.08
CA THR A 129 -10.67 -21.15 20.85
C THR A 129 -12.05 -21.02 21.51
N GLN A 130 -12.39 -19.83 22.00
CA GLN A 130 -13.69 -19.57 22.64
C GLN A 130 -14.86 -19.54 21.65
N ASN A 131 -14.62 -19.08 20.41
CA ASN A 131 -15.68 -18.88 19.43
C ASN A 131 -15.84 -20.05 18.44
N PHE A 132 -14.74 -20.79 18.14
CA PHE A 132 -14.72 -21.85 17.12
C PHE A 132 -14.16 -23.18 17.64
N GLY A 133 -13.54 -23.18 18.80
CA GLY A 133 -12.79 -24.32 19.33
C GLY A 133 -11.28 -24.17 19.08
N PRO A 134 -10.46 -25.08 19.67
CA PRO A 134 -9.00 -24.97 19.54
C PRO A 134 -8.56 -25.14 18.07
N PRO A 135 -7.48 -24.48 17.64
CA PRO A 135 -6.96 -24.55 16.26
C PRO A 135 -6.61 -25.96 15.78
N THR A 136 -6.45 -26.91 16.72
CA THR A 136 -6.26 -28.34 16.43
C THR A 136 -7.56 -29.09 16.07
N LYS A 137 -8.73 -28.44 16.21
CA LYS A 137 -10.05 -28.98 15.91
C LYS A 137 -10.79 -28.19 14.84
N PHE A 138 -10.67 -26.87 14.89
CA PHE A 138 -11.19 -25.95 13.89
C PHE A 138 -10.03 -25.09 13.39
N GLY A 139 -9.49 -25.43 12.23
CA GLY A 139 -8.36 -24.74 11.62
C GLY A 139 -8.80 -23.63 10.68
N TYR A 140 -7.83 -22.90 10.14
CA TYR A 140 -8.13 -21.79 9.23
C TYR A 140 -8.84 -22.23 7.94
N LYS A 141 -8.52 -23.40 7.42
CA LYS A 141 -9.22 -24.03 6.27
C LYS A 141 -10.72 -24.18 6.47
N ASP A 142 -11.18 -24.30 7.71
CA ASP A 142 -12.60 -24.51 8.03
C ASP A 142 -13.43 -23.24 7.80
N PHE A 143 -12.78 -22.08 7.69
CA PHE A 143 -13.41 -20.84 7.24
C PHE A 143 -13.62 -20.75 5.71
N LEU A 144 -12.95 -21.60 4.91
CA LEU A 144 -13.08 -21.56 3.43
C LEU A 144 -14.52 -21.61 2.94
N PRO A 145 -15.41 -22.49 3.43
CA PRO A 145 -16.81 -22.51 2.99
C PRO A 145 -17.61 -21.27 3.38
N MET A 146 -17.13 -20.51 4.36
CA MET A 146 -17.80 -19.29 4.87
C MET A 146 -17.34 -18.02 4.11
N TYR A 147 -16.22 -18.10 3.41
CA TYR A 147 -15.75 -17.04 2.50
C TYR A 147 -16.51 -17.17 1.17
N THR A 148 -17.66 -16.54 1.06
CA THR A 148 -18.60 -16.79 -0.02
C THR A 148 -18.62 -15.77 -1.14
N CYS A 149 -18.31 -14.50 -0.85
CA CYS A 149 -18.50 -13.37 -1.77
C CYS A 149 -19.89 -13.37 -2.47
N ALA A 150 -20.92 -13.93 -1.81
CA ALA A 150 -22.25 -14.15 -2.41
C ALA A 150 -22.95 -12.84 -2.81
N LYS A 151 -22.52 -11.70 -2.24
CA LYS A 151 -23.04 -10.36 -2.56
C LYS A 151 -22.03 -9.50 -3.34
N PHE A 152 -20.96 -10.12 -3.83
CA PHE A 152 -19.98 -9.40 -4.64
C PHE A 152 -20.57 -9.01 -5.99
N ASP A 153 -20.72 -7.73 -6.21
CA ASP A 153 -21.16 -7.12 -7.46
C ASP A 153 -20.03 -6.28 -8.06
N PRO A 154 -19.27 -6.81 -9.01
CA PRO A 154 -18.10 -6.13 -9.57
C PRO A 154 -18.47 -4.85 -10.34
N ASP A 155 -19.62 -4.81 -11.02
CA ASP A 155 -20.07 -3.63 -11.75
C ASP A 155 -20.45 -2.48 -10.77
N ALA A 156 -21.12 -2.81 -9.67
CA ALA A 156 -21.41 -1.84 -8.60
C ALA A 156 -20.14 -1.34 -7.91
N TRP A 157 -19.15 -2.21 -7.67
CA TRP A 157 -17.86 -1.82 -7.11
C TRP A 157 -17.10 -0.89 -8.06
N ALA A 158 -17.02 -1.24 -9.35
CA ALA A 158 -16.35 -0.41 -10.36
C ALA A 158 -17.00 0.98 -10.48
N ALA A 159 -18.33 1.05 -10.47
CA ALA A 159 -19.07 2.32 -10.48
C ALA A 159 -18.77 3.17 -9.23
N LEU A 160 -18.74 2.55 -8.04
CA LEU A 160 -18.39 3.21 -6.78
C LEU A 160 -16.97 3.79 -6.83
N PHE A 161 -15.97 3.00 -7.25
CA PHE A 161 -14.59 3.44 -7.29
C PHE A 161 -14.36 4.57 -8.29
N LYS A 162 -15.01 4.50 -9.45
CA LYS A 162 -15.03 5.62 -10.41
C LYS A 162 -15.64 6.88 -9.81
N LYS A 163 -16.78 6.76 -9.12
CA LYS A 163 -17.45 7.88 -8.45
C LYS A 163 -16.63 8.43 -7.28
N ALA A 164 -15.86 7.60 -6.59
CA ALA A 164 -14.89 8.03 -5.60
C ALA A 164 -13.71 8.82 -6.18
N GLY A 165 -13.55 8.83 -7.52
CA GLY A 165 -12.50 9.56 -8.22
C GLY A 165 -11.23 8.74 -8.47
N ALA A 166 -11.20 7.45 -8.16
CA ALA A 166 -10.05 6.60 -8.45
C ALA A 166 -9.72 6.58 -9.95
N LYS A 167 -8.43 6.45 -10.26
CA LYS A 167 -7.92 6.29 -11.63
C LYS A 167 -7.38 4.90 -11.90
N TYR A 168 -7.03 4.18 -10.85
CA TYR A 168 -6.60 2.78 -10.91
C TYR A 168 -7.11 2.02 -9.69
N VAL A 169 -7.31 0.72 -9.85
CA VAL A 169 -7.79 -0.17 -8.80
C VAL A 169 -7.01 -1.48 -8.83
N LEU A 170 -6.57 -1.94 -7.68
CA LEU A 170 -5.90 -3.22 -7.52
C LEU A 170 -6.90 -4.26 -7.03
N ALA A 171 -7.08 -5.33 -7.78
CA ALA A 171 -7.82 -6.52 -7.36
C ALA A 171 -7.10 -7.20 -6.18
N PRO A 172 -7.82 -7.95 -5.31
CA PRO A 172 -7.27 -8.46 -4.05
C PRO A 172 -6.13 -9.48 -4.19
N GLY A 173 -6.02 -10.15 -5.33
CA GLY A 173 -4.92 -11.08 -5.60
C GLY A 173 -4.79 -12.22 -4.59
N GLU A 174 -3.63 -12.31 -3.93
CA GLU A 174 -3.35 -13.32 -2.92
C GLU A 174 -2.71 -12.68 -1.69
N HIS A 175 -3.29 -12.88 -0.49
CA HIS A 175 -2.73 -12.43 0.76
C HIS A 175 -1.76 -13.47 1.36
N HIS A 176 -1.15 -13.16 2.50
CA HIS A 176 -0.23 -14.07 3.22
C HIS A 176 -0.86 -15.41 3.64
N ASP A 177 -2.17 -15.55 3.56
CA ASP A 177 -2.93 -16.75 3.95
C ASP A 177 -3.01 -17.83 2.85
N GLY A 178 -2.50 -17.52 1.64
CA GLY A 178 -2.33 -18.48 0.56
C GLY A 178 -3.57 -18.78 -0.29
N ILE A 179 -4.68 -18.03 -0.13
CA ILE A 179 -5.83 -18.15 -1.03
C ILE A 179 -5.67 -17.20 -2.22
N SER A 180 -5.70 -17.72 -3.44
CA SER A 180 -5.72 -16.91 -4.66
C SER A 180 -7.16 -16.50 -5.00
N ASN A 181 -7.42 -15.19 -5.16
CA ASN A 181 -8.76 -14.67 -5.50
C ASN A 181 -9.09 -14.73 -7.00
N TRP A 182 -8.31 -15.47 -7.76
CA TRP A 182 -8.52 -15.71 -9.19
C TRP A 182 -8.60 -17.21 -9.52
N ASP A 183 -9.04 -17.52 -10.73
CA ASP A 183 -9.03 -18.87 -11.32
C ASP A 183 -7.59 -19.29 -11.64
N SER A 184 -6.87 -19.78 -10.62
CA SER A 184 -5.47 -20.21 -10.77
C SER A 184 -5.38 -21.68 -11.16
N ALA A 185 -4.61 -21.95 -12.22
CA ALA A 185 -4.20 -23.31 -12.58
C ALA A 185 -3.01 -23.80 -11.75
N ILE A 186 -2.29 -22.89 -11.10
CA ILE A 186 -1.07 -23.17 -10.30
C ILE A 186 -1.42 -23.46 -8.85
N ASN A 187 -2.28 -22.62 -8.24
CA ASN A 187 -2.70 -22.77 -6.86
C ASN A 187 -4.07 -23.44 -6.75
N PRO A 188 -4.17 -24.69 -6.24
CA PRO A 188 -5.46 -25.36 -6.07
C PRO A 188 -6.33 -24.70 -4.99
N TYR A 189 -5.74 -23.92 -4.08
CA TYR A 189 -6.44 -23.15 -3.07
C TYR A 189 -6.78 -21.76 -3.63
N ASN A 190 -7.79 -21.70 -4.48
CA ASN A 190 -8.23 -20.50 -5.16
C ASN A 190 -9.75 -20.31 -5.06
N SER A 191 -10.24 -19.12 -5.40
CA SER A 191 -11.64 -18.73 -5.28
C SER A 191 -12.60 -19.51 -6.19
N MET A 192 -12.10 -20.14 -7.27
CA MET A 192 -12.91 -21.04 -8.11
C MET A 192 -13.14 -22.39 -7.43
N ASN A 193 -12.11 -22.93 -6.80
CA ASN A 193 -12.15 -24.26 -6.19
C ASN A 193 -12.71 -24.23 -4.77
N ASN A 194 -12.60 -23.09 -4.07
CA ASN A 194 -12.95 -22.92 -2.68
C ASN A 194 -13.77 -21.63 -2.48
N GLY A 195 -14.56 -21.57 -1.42
CA GLY A 195 -15.29 -20.35 -1.04
C GLY A 195 -16.22 -19.82 -2.15
N PRO A 196 -15.89 -18.70 -2.80
CA PRO A 196 -16.77 -17.97 -3.72
C PRO A 196 -17.23 -18.73 -4.95
N LYS A 197 -16.49 -19.73 -5.42
CA LYS A 197 -16.76 -20.49 -6.65
C LYS A 197 -16.81 -19.60 -7.90
N ARG A 198 -15.97 -18.56 -7.92
CA ARG A 198 -15.85 -17.62 -9.04
C ARG A 198 -14.48 -16.97 -9.08
N ASP A 199 -14.12 -16.43 -10.23
CA ASP A 199 -12.91 -15.63 -10.45
C ASP A 199 -13.14 -14.19 -9.99
N ILE A 200 -12.86 -13.91 -8.70
CA ILE A 200 -13.09 -12.59 -8.10
C ILE A 200 -12.27 -11.51 -8.80
N ASP A 201 -10.97 -11.76 -9.01
CA ASP A 201 -10.07 -10.80 -9.65
C ASP A 201 -10.46 -10.55 -11.10
N GLY A 202 -10.71 -11.61 -11.87
CA GLY A 202 -11.09 -11.49 -13.27
C GLY A 202 -12.42 -10.78 -13.48
N ASP A 203 -13.42 -11.05 -12.63
CA ASP A 203 -14.72 -10.36 -12.69
C ASP A 203 -14.58 -8.87 -12.36
N LEU A 204 -13.79 -8.55 -11.32
CA LEU A 204 -13.54 -7.15 -10.94
C LEU A 204 -12.77 -6.41 -12.04
N ILE A 205 -11.68 -6.98 -12.56
CA ILE A 205 -10.87 -6.36 -13.61
C ILE A 205 -11.72 -6.02 -14.84
N LYS A 206 -12.54 -6.97 -15.31
CA LYS A 206 -13.47 -6.73 -16.43
C LYS A 206 -14.44 -5.58 -16.16
N ALA A 207 -14.97 -5.49 -14.95
CA ALA A 207 -15.88 -4.41 -14.58
C ALA A 207 -15.16 -3.05 -14.51
N LEU A 208 -13.93 -3.01 -13.99
CA LEU A 208 -13.11 -1.79 -13.93
C LEU A 208 -12.74 -1.27 -15.34
N GLU A 209 -12.38 -2.19 -16.24
CA GLU A 209 -12.07 -1.84 -17.64
C GLU A 209 -13.28 -1.23 -18.37
N LYS A 210 -14.50 -1.77 -18.16
CA LYS A 210 -15.75 -1.22 -18.73
C LYS A 210 -15.96 0.26 -18.35
N VAL A 211 -15.55 0.67 -17.16
CA VAL A 211 -15.70 2.05 -16.70
C VAL A 211 -14.44 2.90 -16.96
N GLY A 212 -13.42 2.33 -17.61
CA GLY A 212 -12.19 3.04 -18.03
C GLY A 212 -11.20 3.29 -16.90
N LEU A 213 -11.20 2.46 -15.85
CA LEU A 213 -10.19 2.48 -14.80
C LEU A 213 -8.99 1.59 -15.18
N LYS A 214 -7.79 2.02 -14.80
CA LYS A 214 -6.59 1.20 -14.86
C LYS A 214 -6.67 0.08 -13.83
N THR A 215 -6.16 -1.10 -14.17
CA THR A 215 -6.31 -2.30 -13.35
C THR A 215 -4.98 -2.80 -12.84
N GLY A 216 -4.99 -3.39 -11.66
CA GLY A 216 -3.82 -4.04 -11.09
C GLY A 216 -4.19 -5.23 -10.22
N ILE A 217 -3.17 -5.93 -9.74
CA ILE A 217 -3.31 -7.06 -8.83
C ILE A 217 -2.35 -6.85 -7.67
N SER A 218 -2.84 -7.03 -6.43
CA SER A 218 -2.02 -6.99 -5.23
C SER A 218 -1.52 -8.38 -4.85
N ASP A 219 -0.24 -8.49 -4.52
CA ASP A 219 0.40 -9.73 -4.10
C ASP A 219 1.11 -9.59 -2.76
N HIS A 220 0.67 -10.36 -1.78
CA HIS A 220 1.27 -10.48 -0.46
C HIS A 220 1.91 -11.86 -0.26
N SER A 221 1.85 -12.73 -1.27
CA SER A 221 2.21 -14.14 -1.15
C SER A 221 3.71 -14.39 -0.96
N SER A 222 4.58 -13.40 -1.21
CA SER A 222 6.02 -13.50 -0.95
C SER A 222 6.36 -13.88 0.49
N PHE A 223 5.52 -13.50 1.45
CA PHE A 223 5.69 -13.82 2.86
C PHE A 223 5.01 -15.13 3.31
N HIS A 224 4.17 -15.72 2.48
CA HIS A 224 3.34 -16.88 2.83
C HIS A 224 4.17 -18.07 3.35
N PHE A 225 5.30 -18.39 2.71
CA PHE A 225 6.13 -19.55 3.09
C PHE A 225 6.56 -19.56 4.56
N VAL A 226 6.71 -18.40 5.19
CA VAL A 226 7.16 -18.24 6.59
C VAL A 226 6.12 -17.58 7.50
N PHE A 227 4.98 -17.23 6.94
CA PHE A 227 4.00 -16.39 7.62
C PHE A 227 3.27 -17.12 8.76
N ILE A 228 2.83 -18.36 8.52
CA ILE A 228 2.00 -19.10 9.46
C ILE A 228 2.89 -19.92 10.40
N PRO A 229 2.81 -19.73 11.75
CA PRO A 229 3.55 -20.55 12.70
C PRO A 229 3.05 -22.01 12.67
N ALA A 230 3.97 -22.96 12.77
CA ALA A 230 3.61 -24.37 12.89
C ALA A 230 3.03 -24.66 14.28
N LEU A 231 1.89 -25.35 14.32
CA LEU A 231 1.25 -25.82 15.57
C LEU A 231 1.07 -27.34 15.51
N ALA A 232 1.78 -28.07 16.36
CA ALA A 232 1.71 -29.52 16.42
C ALA A 232 0.28 -30.01 16.67
N GLY A 233 -0.14 -31.05 15.96
CA GLY A 233 -1.46 -31.66 16.08
C GLY A 233 -2.58 -30.88 15.38
N SER A 234 -2.26 -29.80 14.66
CA SER A 234 -3.21 -29.08 13.83
C SER A 234 -3.31 -29.68 12.43
N ASP A 235 -4.28 -29.20 11.66
CA ASP A 235 -4.52 -29.54 10.25
C ASP A 235 -3.40 -29.10 9.29
N GLN A 236 -2.43 -28.31 9.76
CA GLN A 236 -1.23 -27.94 9.01
C GLN A 236 -0.37 -29.16 8.61
N TYR A 237 -0.51 -30.26 9.35
CA TYR A 237 0.21 -31.52 9.11
C TYR A 237 -0.61 -32.55 8.31
N ASP A 238 -1.85 -32.23 7.94
CA ASP A 238 -2.65 -33.04 7.01
C ASP A 238 -2.06 -32.92 5.60
N PRO A 239 -1.68 -34.04 4.94
CA PRO A 239 -1.10 -34.01 3.58
C PRO A 239 -1.91 -33.19 2.56
N LYS A 240 -3.23 -33.12 2.73
CA LYS A 240 -4.11 -32.31 1.87
C LYS A 240 -3.89 -30.82 2.04
N TRP A 241 -3.41 -30.37 3.22
CA TRP A 241 -3.35 -28.94 3.59
C TRP A 241 -1.93 -28.42 3.81
N VAL A 242 -0.92 -29.29 3.80
CA VAL A 242 0.50 -28.90 4.01
C VAL A 242 0.90 -27.78 3.07
N ALA A 243 0.55 -27.88 1.78
CA ALA A 243 0.90 -26.86 0.79
C ALA A 243 0.08 -25.55 0.96
N PHE A 244 -1.13 -25.64 1.54
CA PHE A 244 -1.95 -24.46 1.83
C PHE A 244 -1.34 -23.61 2.95
N TYR A 245 -0.85 -24.25 3.98
CA TYR A 245 -0.30 -23.53 5.13
C TYR A 245 1.20 -23.20 5.00
N CYS A 246 1.94 -23.99 4.24
CA CYS A 246 3.40 -23.96 4.17
C CYS A 246 4.10 -24.03 5.54
N ALA A 247 3.40 -24.44 6.61
CA ALA A 247 3.88 -24.37 7.99
C ALA A 247 4.61 -25.64 8.45
N ALA A 248 4.13 -26.81 8.05
CA ALA A 248 4.64 -28.10 8.48
C ALA A 248 5.83 -28.60 7.65
N ASP A 249 5.98 -28.15 6.41
CA ASP A 249 7.13 -28.49 5.55
C ASP A 249 7.93 -27.23 5.22
N ARG A 250 9.18 -27.21 5.69
CA ARG A 250 10.18 -26.13 5.47
C ARG A 250 11.43 -26.66 4.78
N SER A 251 11.32 -27.79 4.10
CA SER A 251 12.43 -28.37 3.34
C SER A 251 12.88 -27.46 2.20
N ILE A 252 14.09 -27.69 1.71
CA ILE A 252 14.60 -26.99 0.53
C ILE A 252 13.71 -27.25 -0.68
N ALA A 253 13.21 -28.48 -0.84
CA ALA A 253 12.32 -28.84 -1.92
C ALA A 253 11.00 -28.04 -1.86
N ALA A 254 10.38 -27.90 -0.66
CA ALA A 254 9.19 -27.10 -0.47
C ALA A 254 9.45 -25.63 -0.77
N ARG A 255 10.61 -25.09 -0.38
CA ARG A 255 10.98 -23.73 -0.69
C ARG A 255 11.21 -23.50 -2.19
N VAL A 256 11.93 -24.38 -2.86
CA VAL A 256 12.13 -24.30 -4.32
C VAL A 256 10.79 -24.34 -5.04
N LYS A 257 9.90 -25.25 -4.63
CA LYS A 257 8.55 -25.31 -5.18
C LYS A 257 7.77 -24.01 -4.94
N PHE A 258 7.83 -23.47 -3.73
CA PHE A 258 7.20 -22.18 -3.40
C PHE A 258 7.70 -21.05 -4.30
N MET A 259 9.02 -20.98 -4.52
CA MET A 259 9.65 -19.99 -5.40
C MET A 259 9.22 -20.15 -6.85
N HIS A 260 9.17 -21.41 -7.35
CA HIS A 260 8.66 -21.74 -8.67
C HIS A 260 7.20 -21.28 -8.82
N ASP A 261 6.34 -21.71 -7.91
CA ASP A 261 4.89 -21.43 -7.96
C ASP A 261 4.62 -19.91 -7.84
N TRP A 262 5.45 -19.20 -7.08
CA TRP A 262 5.32 -17.74 -6.99
C TRP A 262 5.55 -17.07 -8.35
N VAL A 263 6.60 -17.44 -9.09
CA VAL A 263 6.85 -16.92 -10.44
C VAL A 263 5.74 -17.35 -11.41
N ALA A 264 5.36 -18.63 -11.37
CA ALA A 264 4.30 -19.17 -12.23
C ALA A 264 2.98 -18.43 -12.05
N LYS A 265 2.58 -18.16 -10.81
CA LYS A 265 1.37 -17.38 -10.48
C LYS A 265 1.44 -15.95 -11.00
N ARG A 266 2.63 -15.29 -10.93
CA ARG A 266 2.78 -13.93 -11.50
C ARG A 266 2.66 -13.95 -13.02
N ILE A 267 3.28 -14.92 -13.69
CA ILE A 267 3.14 -15.08 -15.13
C ILE A 267 1.67 -15.37 -15.49
N GLU A 268 1.00 -16.22 -14.73
CA GLU A 268 -0.44 -16.50 -14.92
C GLU A 268 -1.29 -15.21 -14.81
N ASN A 269 -1.07 -14.38 -13.79
CA ASN A 269 -1.77 -13.11 -13.64
C ASN A 269 -1.49 -12.14 -14.82
N ILE A 270 -0.24 -12.07 -15.27
CA ILE A 270 0.17 -11.24 -16.41
C ILE A 270 -0.57 -11.67 -17.68
N GLU A 271 -0.61 -12.98 -17.98
CA GLU A 271 -1.20 -13.48 -19.21
C GLU A 271 -2.74 -13.51 -19.18
N LYS A 272 -3.36 -13.73 -18.01
CA LYS A 272 -4.83 -13.76 -17.92
C LYS A 272 -5.46 -12.38 -17.94
N TYR A 273 -4.83 -11.40 -17.27
CA TYR A 273 -5.52 -10.15 -16.95
C TYR A 273 -4.86 -8.92 -17.56
N HIS A 274 -3.66 -9.04 -18.13
CA HIS A 274 -2.91 -7.92 -18.72
C HIS A 274 -2.93 -6.67 -17.82
N PRO A 275 -2.62 -6.76 -16.51
CA PRO A 275 -2.78 -5.65 -15.57
C PRO A 275 -1.92 -4.45 -15.98
N ASP A 276 -2.36 -3.24 -15.60
CA ASP A 276 -1.56 -2.02 -15.79
C ASP A 276 -0.53 -1.84 -14.67
N ILE A 277 -0.75 -2.47 -13.49
CA ILE A 277 0.20 -2.44 -12.38
C ILE A 277 0.17 -3.76 -11.59
N LEU A 278 1.34 -4.25 -11.22
CA LEU A 278 1.51 -5.29 -10.19
C LEU A 278 1.98 -4.62 -8.91
N TRP A 279 1.37 -4.98 -7.80
CA TRP A 279 1.74 -4.45 -6.51
C TRP A 279 2.20 -5.58 -5.57
N PHE A 280 3.33 -5.38 -4.89
CA PHE A 280 3.96 -6.34 -4.01
C PHE A 280 4.11 -5.79 -2.60
N ASP A 281 3.62 -6.57 -1.64
CA ASP A 281 3.73 -6.25 -0.22
C ASP A 281 5.18 -6.40 0.31
N MET A 282 5.35 -6.17 1.59
CA MET A 282 6.60 -6.38 2.32
C MET A 282 7.14 -7.81 2.18
N ASN A 283 8.38 -8.01 2.61
CA ASN A 283 9.05 -9.31 2.63
C ASN A 283 9.35 -9.92 1.24
N THR A 284 9.38 -9.12 0.19
CA THR A 284 9.90 -9.55 -1.11
C THR A 284 11.42 -9.81 -1.10
N ASP A 285 12.10 -9.46 -0.03
CA ASP A 285 13.49 -9.81 0.27
C ASP A 285 13.67 -11.32 0.56
N HIS A 286 12.59 -12.03 0.92
CA HIS A 286 12.59 -13.49 1.01
C HIS A 286 12.65 -14.17 -0.37
N LEU A 287 12.31 -13.46 -1.44
CA LEU A 287 12.40 -13.95 -2.81
C LEU A 287 13.81 -13.72 -3.37
N TRP A 288 14.32 -14.69 -4.08
CA TRP A 288 15.62 -14.56 -4.76
C TRP A 288 15.54 -13.54 -5.91
N ASP A 289 16.58 -12.71 -6.06
CA ASP A 289 16.61 -11.65 -7.06
C ASP A 289 16.34 -12.13 -8.49
N PRO A 290 16.90 -13.26 -8.97
CA PRO A 290 16.60 -13.77 -10.30
C PRO A 290 15.11 -14.02 -10.57
N LEU A 291 14.32 -14.34 -9.56
CA LEU A 291 12.87 -14.54 -9.68
C LEU A 291 12.14 -13.22 -9.91
N LYS A 292 12.51 -12.20 -9.14
CA LYS A 292 11.97 -10.83 -9.29
C LYS A 292 12.36 -10.24 -10.65
N ILE A 293 13.60 -10.44 -11.06
CA ILE A 293 14.10 -10.03 -12.38
C ILE A 293 13.31 -10.73 -13.50
N ARG A 294 13.09 -12.07 -13.39
CA ARG A 294 12.32 -12.83 -14.36
C ARG A 294 10.90 -12.27 -14.50
N VAL A 295 10.21 -12.04 -13.39
CA VAL A 295 8.85 -11.48 -13.39
C VAL A 295 8.84 -10.09 -14.02
N SER A 296 9.80 -9.22 -13.66
CA SER A 296 9.90 -7.86 -14.19
C SER A 296 10.16 -7.86 -15.70
N ALA A 297 11.15 -8.59 -16.15
CA ALA A 297 11.52 -8.66 -17.58
C ALA A 297 10.36 -9.25 -18.41
N TYR A 298 9.72 -10.31 -17.89
CA TYR A 298 8.56 -10.93 -18.52
C TYR A 298 7.43 -9.92 -18.68
N TYR A 299 7.02 -9.28 -17.59
CA TYR A 299 5.91 -8.34 -17.56
C TYR A 299 6.15 -7.12 -18.46
N PHE A 300 7.31 -6.50 -18.36
CA PHE A 300 7.63 -5.31 -19.15
C PHE A 300 7.74 -5.62 -20.65
N ASN A 301 8.27 -6.79 -21.04
CA ASN A 301 8.28 -7.20 -22.44
C ASN A 301 6.88 -7.51 -22.97
N ARG A 302 6.03 -8.18 -22.17
CA ARG A 302 4.62 -8.38 -22.56
C ARG A 302 3.87 -7.06 -22.71
N ALA A 303 4.10 -6.12 -21.79
CA ALA A 303 3.53 -4.78 -21.89
C ALA A 303 3.92 -4.07 -23.19
N LYS A 304 5.18 -4.18 -23.62
CA LYS A 304 5.62 -3.65 -24.93
C LYS A 304 4.88 -4.31 -26.10
N GLN A 305 4.67 -5.62 -26.05
CA GLN A 305 3.91 -6.35 -27.07
C GLN A 305 2.43 -5.93 -27.10
N TRP A 306 1.85 -5.60 -25.94
CA TRP A 306 0.47 -5.08 -25.85
C TRP A 306 0.33 -3.60 -26.20
N GLY A 307 1.45 -2.86 -26.35
CA GLY A 307 1.43 -1.41 -26.51
C GLY A 307 0.98 -0.67 -25.24
N LYS A 308 1.19 -1.26 -24.06
CA LYS A 308 0.83 -0.68 -22.76
C LYS A 308 2.05 -0.11 -22.03
N GLU A 309 1.83 0.94 -21.25
CA GLU A 309 2.71 1.34 -20.16
C GLU A 309 2.24 0.66 -18.88
N VAL A 310 3.14 -0.04 -18.20
CA VAL A 310 2.83 -0.76 -16.97
C VAL A 310 3.84 -0.46 -15.87
N GLY A 311 3.43 -0.65 -14.61
CA GLY A 311 4.28 -0.44 -13.44
C GLY A 311 4.35 -1.66 -12.53
N ILE A 312 5.43 -1.72 -11.77
CA ILE A 312 5.54 -2.56 -10.57
C ILE A 312 5.63 -1.61 -9.37
N SER A 313 4.76 -1.79 -8.38
CA SER A 313 4.84 -1.08 -7.11
C SER A 313 5.24 -2.06 -6.01
N ALA A 314 6.20 -1.71 -5.17
CA ALA A 314 6.66 -2.58 -4.10
C ALA A 314 7.04 -1.80 -2.84
N LYS A 315 6.78 -2.40 -1.67
CA LYS A 315 6.99 -1.77 -0.36
C LYS A 315 8.42 -1.72 0.11
N THR A 316 9.34 -2.42 -0.45
CA THR A 316 10.71 -2.49 0.05
C THR A 316 11.74 -2.27 -1.03
N ALA A 317 12.96 -1.92 -0.60
CA ALA A 317 14.11 -1.84 -1.50
C ALA A 317 14.54 -3.22 -2.07
N ALA A 318 13.86 -4.28 -1.69
CA ALA A 318 14.13 -5.61 -2.24
C ALA A 318 13.81 -5.73 -3.74
N TRP A 319 13.01 -4.82 -4.27
CA TRP A 319 12.83 -4.64 -5.72
C TRP A 319 13.76 -3.51 -6.17
N VAL A 320 14.94 -3.87 -6.66
CA VAL A 320 16.09 -2.94 -6.78
C VAL A 320 15.88 -1.86 -7.84
N GLU A 321 15.33 -2.22 -9.01
CA GLU A 321 15.14 -1.31 -10.14
C GLU A 321 13.77 -1.55 -10.81
N GLY A 322 13.25 -0.55 -11.49
CA GLY A 322 12.00 -0.66 -12.26
C GLY A 322 10.75 -0.73 -11.38
N GLN A 323 10.78 -0.08 -10.21
CA GLN A 323 9.65 -0.03 -9.30
C GLN A 323 9.19 1.39 -9.00
N ILE A 324 7.89 1.50 -8.72
CA ILE A 324 7.25 2.61 -8.02
C ILE A 324 7.33 2.27 -6.53
N MET A 325 8.02 3.10 -5.75
CA MET A 325 8.15 2.87 -4.31
C MET A 325 6.81 3.01 -3.60
N ASP A 326 6.42 2.01 -2.81
CA ASP A 326 5.30 2.08 -1.89
C ASP A 326 5.79 2.28 -0.45
N TYR A 327 5.29 3.31 0.21
CA TYR A 327 5.57 3.62 1.61
C TYR A 327 4.37 3.22 2.47
N GLU A 328 4.38 2.03 3.03
CA GLU A 328 3.27 1.57 3.86
C GLU A 328 2.86 2.62 4.90
N ARG A 329 1.60 3.02 4.85
CA ARG A 329 0.98 4.07 5.65
C ARG A 329 1.62 5.46 5.44
N GLU A 330 0.79 6.46 5.49
CA GLU A 330 1.17 7.87 5.30
C GLU A 330 2.35 8.31 6.18
N GLY A 331 2.47 7.76 7.40
CA GLY A 331 3.55 8.09 8.33
C GLY A 331 4.96 7.75 7.84
N ARG A 332 5.10 7.00 6.73
CA ARG A 332 6.38 6.65 6.11
C ARG A 332 6.63 7.39 4.79
N ALA A 333 5.65 8.14 4.30
CA ALA A 333 5.73 8.89 3.05
C ALA A 333 6.81 10.01 3.11
N PRO A 334 7.38 10.44 1.98
CA PRO A 334 8.34 11.53 1.93
C PRO A 334 7.81 12.84 2.53
N MET A 335 8.64 13.51 3.35
CA MET A 335 8.32 14.81 3.96
C MET A 335 8.49 15.96 2.98
N GLU A 336 9.27 15.79 1.93
CA GLU A 336 9.66 16.82 0.98
C GLU A 336 9.38 16.40 -0.46
N LEU A 337 9.56 17.34 -1.37
CA LEU A 337 9.49 17.11 -2.81
C LEU A 337 10.52 16.05 -3.24
N THR A 338 10.05 15.08 -4.04
CA THR A 338 10.90 14.03 -4.62
C THR A 338 11.00 14.17 -6.13
N ASP A 339 12.08 13.66 -6.71
CA ASP A 339 12.29 13.55 -8.16
C ASP A 339 11.81 12.19 -8.72
N TRP A 340 11.43 11.24 -7.85
CA TRP A 340 10.83 9.96 -8.21
C TRP A 340 9.35 9.91 -7.85
N VAL A 341 8.60 9.06 -8.55
CA VAL A 341 7.18 8.80 -8.28
C VAL A 341 7.04 7.74 -7.19
N TRP A 342 6.05 7.88 -6.33
CA TRP A 342 5.79 6.99 -5.20
C TRP A 342 4.32 6.98 -4.80
N GLN A 343 3.95 6.06 -3.92
CA GLN A 343 2.65 6.07 -3.26
C GLN A 343 2.77 5.49 -1.84
N PRO A 344 1.97 5.88 -0.86
CA PRO A 344 1.65 5.05 0.29
C PRO A 344 0.40 4.24 0.01
N ASP A 345 0.36 2.99 0.50
CA ASP A 345 -0.88 2.26 0.73
C ASP A 345 -1.38 2.58 2.15
N ASP A 346 -2.62 3.03 2.27
CA ASP A 346 -3.17 3.48 3.55
C ASP A 346 -4.58 2.90 3.76
N PRO A 347 -4.85 2.26 4.90
CA PRO A 347 -6.15 1.67 5.12
C PRO A 347 -7.21 2.70 5.48
N ILE A 348 -8.44 2.47 4.99
CA ILE A 348 -9.61 3.31 5.26
C ILE A 348 -10.03 3.26 6.74
N THR A 349 -9.63 2.21 7.47
CA THR A 349 -9.82 2.01 8.92
C THR A 349 -8.46 1.85 9.62
N ASP A 350 -8.41 1.40 10.86
CA ASP A 350 -7.15 1.07 11.55
C ASP A 350 -6.45 -0.19 11.02
N LYS A 351 -7.17 -1.08 10.34
CA LYS A 351 -6.68 -2.35 9.79
C LYS A 351 -6.87 -2.38 8.28
N PHE A 352 -6.06 -3.20 7.61
CA PHE A 352 -6.21 -3.41 6.17
C PHE A 352 -7.37 -4.35 5.85
N GLY A 353 -7.52 -5.47 6.58
CA GLY A 353 -8.64 -6.39 6.45
C GLY A 353 -9.87 -5.96 7.24
N TYR A 354 -11.03 -6.53 6.89
CA TYR A 354 -12.27 -6.26 7.60
C TYR A 354 -12.23 -6.82 9.03
N VAL A 355 -12.52 -5.94 9.99
CA VAL A 355 -12.74 -6.28 11.40
C VAL A 355 -14.06 -5.69 11.83
N GLU A 356 -14.90 -6.47 12.52
CA GLU A 356 -16.22 -6.04 12.92
C GLU A 356 -16.17 -4.87 13.91
N GLY A 357 -17.05 -3.90 13.73
CA GLY A 357 -17.15 -2.70 14.58
C GLY A 357 -16.11 -1.62 14.28
N GLN A 358 -15.16 -1.82 13.37
CA GLN A 358 -14.24 -0.76 12.96
C GLN A 358 -14.97 0.34 12.19
N LYS A 359 -14.56 1.58 12.45
CA LYS A 359 -15.06 2.76 11.75
C LYS A 359 -14.01 3.29 10.79
N PRO A 360 -14.40 3.72 9.59
CA PRO A 360 -13.48 4.39 8.68
C PRO A 360 -13.12 5.77 9.21
N PHE A 361 -11.96 6.25 8.80
CA PHE A 361 -11.59 7.64 9.01
C PHE A 361 -12.46 8.57 8.16
N ALA A 362 -12.60 9.82 8.59
CA ALA A 362 -13.40 10.80 7.88
C ALA A 362 -12.78 11.17 6.50
N PRO A 363 -13.61 11.51 5.50
CA PRO A 363 -13.16 11.81 4.13
C PRO A 363 -12.08 12.89 4.03
N ASN A 364 -12.15 13.91 4.89
CA ASN A 364 -11.16 15.00 4.92
C ASN A 364 -9.72 14.51 5.14
N GLN A 365 -9.52 13.44 5.93
CA GLN A 365 -8.19 12.90 6.16
C GLN A 365 -7.57 12.37 4.87
N PHE A 366 -8.36 11.72 4.02
CA PHE A 366 -7.88 11.20 2.73
C PHE A 366 -7.73 12.29 1.68
N VAL A 367 -8.62 13.28 1.67
CA VAL A 367 -8.46 14.47 0.82
C VAL A 367 -7.14 15.18 1.11
N TRP A 368 -6.82 15.39 2.38
CA TRP A 368 -5.56 16.01 2.78
C TRP A 368 -4.34 15.16 2.38
N LYS A 369 -4.42 13.83 2.50
CA LYS A 369 -3.36 12.91 2.04
C LYS A 369 -3.17 12.96 0.52
N ILE A 370 -4.26 12.97 -0.26
CA ILE A 370 -4.18 13.14 -1.72
C ILE A 370 -3.44 14.44 -2.06
N ILE A 371 -3.77 15.54 -1.40
CA ILE A 371 -3.10 16.84 -1.61
C ILE A 371 -1.62 16.76 -1.23
N GLU A 372 -1.31 16.29 -0.01
CA GLU A 372 0.06 16.19 0.51
C GLU A 372 0.96 15.32 -0.36
N ASN A 373 0.43 14.20 -0.86
CA ASN A 373 1.20 13.32 -1.72
C ASN A 373 1.40 13.93 -3.10
N THR A 374 0.33 14.46 -3.70
CA THR A 374 0.39 15.03 -5.04
C THR A 374 1.40 16.17 -5.15
N CYS A 375 1.44 17.08 -4.16
CA CYS A 375 2.37 18.21 -4.18
C CYS A 375 3.84 17.80 -3.98
N LYS A 376 4.12 16.56 -3.55
CA LYS A 376 5.45 15.99 -3.33
C LYS A 376 5.84 14.92 -4.37
N ASN A 377 5.08 14.79 -5.46
CA ASN A 377 5.26 13.81 -6.55
C ASN A 377 4.74 12.39 -6.23
N GLY A 378 3.85 12.25 -5.27
CA GLY A 378 3.26 10.98 -4.89
C GLY A 378 1.79 10.82 -5.29
N ASN A 379 1.30 9.59 -5.19
CA ASN A 379 -0.11 9.22 -5.30
C ASN A 379 -0.63 8.78 -3.92
N LEU A 380 -1.91 8.48 -3.80
CA LEU A 380 -2.48 7.74 -2.67
C LEU A 380 -3.09 6.43 -3.19
N LEU A 381 -2.73 5.30 -2.58
CA LEU A 381 -3.40 4.01 -2.76
C LEU A 381 -4.24 3.73 -1.50
N LEU A 382 -5.56 3.95 -1.59
CA LEU A 382 -6.47 3.77 -0.45
C LEU A 382 -6.98 2.33 -0.39
N ASN A 383 -6.70 1.64 0.71
CA ASN A 383 -7.20 0.29 0.93
C ASN A 383 -8.58 0.32 1.59
N ILE A 384 -9.53 -0.43 1.01
CA ILE A 384 -10.82 -0.75 1.62
C ILE A 384 -10.82 -2.19 2.16
N SER A 385 -11.76 -2.48 3.05
CA SER A 385 -11.87 -3.78 3.72
C SER A 385 -13.28 -4.36 3.58
N PRO A 386 -13.56 -5.08 2.48
CA PRO A 386 -14.85 -5.73 2.28
C PRO A 386 -15.07 -6.91 3.24
N LYS A 387 -16.34 -7.22 3.50
CA LYS A 387 -16.77 -8.40 4.26
C LYS A 387 -16.59 -9.68 3.46
N ALA A 388 -16.57 -10.81 4.14
CA ALA A 388 -16.43 -12.14 3.52
C ALA A 388 -17.57 -12.50 2.55
N ASP A 389 -18.73 -11.86 2.66
CA ASP A 389 -19.86 -12.02 1.73
C ASP A 389 -19.75 -11.15 0.47
N GLY A 390 -18.69 -10.33 0.35
CA GLY A 390 -18.49 -9.41 -0.78
C GLY A 390 -19.18 -8.06 -0.62
N THR A 391 -19.67 -7.72 0.58
CA THR A 391 -20.28 -6.41 0.84
C THR A 391 -19.21 -5.41 1.27
N ILE A 392 -19.19 -4.21 0.68
CA ILE A 392 -18.43 -3.08 1.21
C ILE A 392 -19.28 -2.42 2.32
N PRO A 393 -18.75 -2.23 3.56
CA PRO A 393 -19.47 -1.54 4.63
C PRO A 393 -19.96 -0.16 4.19
N GLN A 394 -21.21 0.21 4.57
CA GLN A 394 -21.82 1.47 4.13
C GLN A 394 -20.99 2.68 4.53
N GLU A 395 -20.42 2.67 5.74
CA GLU A 395 -19.58 3.77 6.21
C GLU A 395 -18.29 3.96 5.37
N GLN A 396 -17.74 2.88 4.81
CA GLN A 396 -16.62 2.98 3.86
C GLN A 396 -17.09 3.54 2.51
N ILE A 397 -18.28 3.15 2.04
CA ILE A 397 -18.90 3.72 0.84
C ILE A 397 -19.09 5.23 1.02
N ASP A 398 -19.60 5.67 2.16
CA ASP A 398 -19.83 7.09 2.47
C ASP A 398 -18.51 7.89 2.49
N THR A 399 -17.45 7.31 3.05
CA THR A 399 -16.11 7.91 3.03
C THR A 399 -15.58 8.05 1.59
N LEU A 400 -15.69 7.01 0.77
CA LEU A 400 -15.28 7.04 -0.63
C LEU A 400 -16.06 8.10 -1.43
N LEU A 401 -17.37 8.17 -1.25
CA LEU A 401 -18.22 9.17 -1.92
C LEU A 401 -17.90 10.60 -1.45
N GLY A 402 -17.53 10.78 -0.17
CA GLY A 402 -17.08 12.06 0.36
C GLY A 402 -15.77 12.54 -0.30
N ILE A 403 -14.82 11.63 -0.53
CA ILE A 403 -13.59 11.91 -1.31
C ILE A 403 -13.96 12.27 -2.75
N GLY A 404 -14.83 11.47 -3.38
CA GLY A 404 -15.27 11.69 -4.77
C GLY A 404 -15.93 13.05 -4.97
N LYS A 405 -16.81 13.45 -4.05
CA LYS A 405 -17.47 14.76 -4.08
C LYS A 405 -16.48 15.93 -4.07
N TRP A 406 -15.41 15.81 -3.26
CA TRP A 406 -14.34 16.83 -3.26
C TRP A 406 -13.53 16.82 -4.56
N LEU A 407 -13.18 15.64 -5.08
CA LEU A 407 -12.42 15.49 -6.33
C LEU A 407 -13.22 15.95 -7.57
N GLU A 408 -14.54 15.87 -7.54
CA GLU A 408 -15.40 16.40 -8.60
C GLU A 408 -15.21 17.92 -8.77
N VAL A 409 -15.03 18.65 -7.68
CA VAL A 409 -14.79 20.09 -7.68
C VAL A 409 -13.31 20.42 -7.94
N ASN A 410 -12.38 19.74 -7.25
CA ASN A 410 -10.98 20.13 -7.19
C ASN A 410 -10.04 19.21 -8.01
N GLY A 411 -10.56 18.21 -8.70
CA GLY A 411 -9.75 17.23 -9.44
C GLY A 411 -8.84 17.85 -10.51
N GLU A 412 -9.18 19.01 -11.05
CA GLU A 412 -8.31 19.75 -11.99
C GLU A 412 -6.96 20.10 -11.35
N ALA A 413 -6.94 20.42 -10.06
CA ALA A 413 -5.74 20.76 -9.28
C ALA A 413 -4.96 19.52 -8.79
N ILE A 414 -5.47 18.31 -9.05
CA ILE A 414 -4.90 17.03 -8.61
C ILE A 414 -4.44 16.21 -9.82
N TYR A 415 -5.36 15.83 -10.71
CA TYR A 415 -5.07 14.91 -11.81
C TYR A 415 -4.23 15.56 -12.91
N ALA A 416 -3.29 14.78 -13.43
CA ALA A 416 -2.36 15.22 -14.48
C ALA A 416 -1.57 16.49 -14.11
N THR A 417 -1.38 16.72 -12.80
CA THR A 417 -0.52 17.80 -12.30
C THR A 417 0.89 17.28 -11.98
N ARG A 418 1.80 18.22 -11.83
CA ARG A 418 3.17 17.98 -11.37
C ARG A 418 3.45 18.84 -10.16
N PRO A 419 4.41 18.47 -9.30
CA PRO A 419 4.84 19.36 -8.24
C PRO A 419 5.37 20.68 -8.80
N TRP A 420 5.22 21.73 -8.01
CA TRP A 420 5.93 22.98 -8.25
C TRP A 420 7.34 22.89 -7.65
N THR A 421 8.17 23.92 -7.82
CA THR A 421 9.51 24.03 -7.22
C THR A 421 9.50 24.04 -5.70
N LYS A 422 8.34 24.24 -5.09
CA LYS A 422 8.05 24.20 -3.66
C LYS A 422 6.73 23.44 -3.45
N PHE A 423 6.72 22.41 -2.60
CA PHE A 423 5.51 21.62 -2.36
C PHE A 423 4.43 22.37 -1.58
N GLY A 424 4.80 23.36 -0.77
CA GLY A 424 3.86 24.10 0.05
C GLY A 424 4.51 25.21 0.86
N GLU A 425 3.68 25.95 1.59
CA GLU A 425 4.07 26.94 2.59
C GLU A 425 3.13 26.92 3.78
N GLY A 426 3.51 27.59 4.85
CA GLY A 426 2.78 27.67 6.10
C GLY A 426 3.37 26.78 7.20
N PRO A 427 2.82 26.86 8.43
CA PRO A 427 3.43 26.28 9.63
C PRO A 427 3.78 24.80 9.53
N ILE A 428 2.94 23.99 8.83
CA ILE A 428 3.17 22.55 8.69
C ILE A 428 4.28 22.28 7.68
N ALA A 429 4.31 23.01 6.55
CA ALA A 429 5.37 22.86 5.54
C ALA A 429 6.72 23.29 6.10
N ASP A 430 6.76 24.38 6.88
CA ASP A 430 7.96 24.90 7.52
C ASP A 430 8.48 23.90 8.59
N ALA A 431 7.58 23.32 9.39
CA ALA A 431 7.95 22.28 10.36
C ALA A 431 8.50 21.01 9.69
N ALA A 432 7.95 20.61 8.53
CA ALA A 432 8.48 19.49 7.76
C ALA A 432 9.89 19.79 7.23
N ALA A 433 10.12 20.99 6.69
CA ALA A 433 11.44 21.41 6.22
C ALA A 433 12.48 21.42 7.36
N ASP A 434 12.13 21.95 8.53
CA ASP A 434 12.99 21.95 9.73
C ASP A 434 13.31 20.53 10.20
N ALA A 435 12.34 19.63 10.18
CA ALA A 435 12.54 18.23 10.53
C ALA A 435 13.52 17.54 9.57
N MET A 436 13.43 17.82 8.27
CA MET A 436 14.35 17.29 7.26
C MET A 436 15.78 17.85 7.42
N VAL A 437 15.94 19.13 7.73
CA VAL A 437 17.25 19.69 8.04
C VAL A 437 17.89 18.98 9.23
N LYS A 438 17.14 18.73 10.29
CA LYS A 438 17.60 17.99 11.47
C LYS A 438 17.94 16.53 11.14
N ALA A 439 17.11 15.86 10.35
CA ALA A 439 17.34 14.48 9.93
C ALA A 439 18.63 14.35 9.08
N ARG A 440 18.86 15.27 8.15
CA ARG A 440 20.09 15.33 7.33
C ARG A 440 21.32 15.59 8.19
N ALA A 441 21.24 16.49 9.15
CA ALA A 441 22.32 16.76 10.09
C ALA A 441 22.64 15.53 10.98
N ALA A 442 21.65 14.69 11.25
CA ALA A 442 21.80 13.41 11.95
C ALA A 442 22.28 12.25 11.04
N GLY A 443 22.63 12.53 9.77
CA GLY A 443 23.13 11.54 8.82
C GLY A 443 22.05 10.86 7.96
N PHE A 444 20.81 11.35 7.97
CA PHE A 444 19.79 10.88 7.05
C PHE A 444 20.09 11.38 5.64
N ALA A 445 20.36 10.46 4.74
CA ALA A 445 20.77 10.78 3.38
C ALA A 445 19.63 10.70 2.33
N GLY A 446 18.39 10.49 2.77
CA GLY A 446 17.27 10.26 1.85
C GLY A 446 17.37 8.92 1.11
N ARG A 447 16.77 8.81 -0.08
CA ARG A 447 16.96 7.65 -0.95
C ARG A 447 18.35 7.69 -1.55
N ILE A 448 19.26 6.81 -1.12
CA ILE A 448 20.53 6.60 -1.78
C ILE A 448 20.41 5.32 -2.62
N ASN A 449 20.62 5.42 -3.92
CA ASN A 449 20.69 4.28 -4.87
C ASN A 449 19.48 3.34 -4.87
N GLY A 450 18.25 3.87 -4.71
CA GLY A 450 17.06 3.04 -4.73
C GLY A 450 16.79 2.27 -3.43
N GLN A 451 17.67 2.36 -2.44
CA GLN A 451 17.51 1.62 -1.18
C GLN A 451 16.68 2.39 -0.17
N ASN A 452 15.70 1.71 0.40
CA ASN A 452 14.89 2.21 1.52
C ASN A 452 15.73 2.29 2.78
N MET A 453 15.72 3.43 3.46
CA MET A 453 16.25 3.59 4.82
C MET A 453 15.23 3.06 5.86
N SER A 454 14.63 1.89 5.61
CA SER A 454 13.82 1.21 6.62
C SER A 454 14.73 0.61 7.69
N GLY A 455 14.93 1.29 8.78
CA GLY A 455 15.71 0.76 9.90
C GLY A 455 16.35 1.76 10.84
N THR A 456 16.37 3.03 10.50
CA THR A 456 17.05 4.04 11.34
C THR A 456 16.14 4.75 12.35
N GLY A 457 14.90 4.32 12.57
CA GLY A 457 14.02 4.91 13.59
C GLY A 457 13.65 6.38 13.41
N VAL A 458 14.12 7.00 12.33
CA VAL A 458 13.63 8.32 11.90
C VAL A 458 12.30 8.04 11.20
N GLY A 459 11.23 8.10 11.96
CA GLY A 459 9.87 7.93 11.47
C GLY A 459 9.68 8.75 10.21
N GLY A 460 9.23 8.12 9.14
CA GLY A 460 8.84 8.83 7.95
C GLY A 460 7.88 9.94 8.34
N GLY A 461 8.13 11.13 7.87
CA GLY A 461 7.36 12.30 8.25
C GLY A 461 6.09 12.48 7.44
N GLY A 462 5.43 11.39 7.12
CA GLY A 462 4.06 11.47 6.67
C GLY A 462 3.21 12.16 7.72
N MET A 463 2.18 12.82 7.29
CA MET A 463 1.32 13.62 8.16
C MET A 463 0.83 12.80 9.36
N PRO A 464 1.09 13.22 10.60
CA PRO A 464 0.48 12.58 11.76
C PRO A 464 -1.05 12.62 11.63
N ARG A 465 -1.72 11.55 12.01
CA ARG A 465 -3.18 11.56 12.10
C ARG A 465 -3.63 12.68 13.05
N GLY A 466 -4.63 13.46 12.67
CA GLY A 466 -5.19 14.51 13.50
C GLY A 466 -4.47 15.86 13.41
N VAL A 467 -3.67 16.10 12.39
CA VAL A 467 -3.11 17.45 12.15
C VAL A 467 -4.22 18.46 11.87
N ALA A 468 -4.21 19.57 12.62
CA ALA A 468 -5.10 20.70 12.38
C ALA A 468 -4.40 21.72 11.48
N TYR A 469 -4.80 21.79 10.22
CA TYR A 469 -4.32 22.81 9.29
C TYR A 469 -4.81 24.20 9.68
N LYS A 470 -4.03 25.20 9.31
CA LYS A 470 -4.34 26.63 9.46
C LYS A 470 -4.56 27.24 8.07
N PRO A 471 -5.19 28.42 7.97
CA PRO A 471 -5.37 29.13 6.70
C PRO A 471 -4.08 29.41 5.92
N GLN A 472 -2.95 29.49 6.62
CA GLN A 472 -1.62 29.71 6.03
C GLN A 472 -1.00 28.43 5.45
N ASP A 473 -1.57 27.24 5.76
CA ASP A 473 -1.08 26.00 5.19
C ASP A 473 -1.62 25.83 3.76
N ILE A 474 -0.72 25.99 2.81
CA ILE A 474 -1.00 25.95 1.38
C ILE A 474 -0.13 24.89 0.73
N ARG A 475 -0.67 24.16 -0.26
CA ARG A 475 0.06 23.19 -1.07
C ARG A 475 0.00 23.58 -2.53
N PHE A 476 1.05 23.22 -3.28
CA PHE A 476 1.18 23.67 -4.66
C PHE A 476 1.27 22.50 -5.64
N THR A 477 0.53 22.61 -6.73
CA THR A 477 0.66 21.76 -7.91
C THR A 477 0.65 22.61 -9.17
N THR A 478 1.14 22.06 -10.29
CA THR A 478 1.19 22.78 -11.56
C THR A 478 0.64 21.95 -12.70
N LYS A 479 0.08 22.63 -13.71
CA LYS A 479 -0.33 22.02 -14.97
C LYS A 479 -0.06 23.02 -16.11
N GLY A 480 0.99 22.76 -16.89
CA GLY A 480 1.53 23.77 -17.81
C GLY A 480 1.92 25.03 -17.05
N ASP A 481 1.49 26.19 -17.51
CA ASP A 481 1.77 27.49 -16.86
C ASP A 481 0.71 27.88 -15.79
N THR A 482 -0.16 26.96 -15.40
CA THR A 482 -1.13 27.18 -14.32
C THR A 482 -0.57 26.67 -13.00
N LEU A 483 -0.57 27.54 -11.98
CA LEU A 483 -0.29 27.16 -10.60
C LEU A 483 -1.60 26.94 -9.86
N TYR A 484 -1.72 25.82 -9.18
CA TYR A 484 -2.79 25.59 -8.21
C TYR A 484 -2.25 25.75 -6.80
N ALA A 485 -2.93 26.60 -6.00
CA ALA A 485 -2.66 26.77 -4.59
C ALA A 485 -3.84 26.19 -3.78
N LEU A 486 -3.60 25.03 -3.18
CA LEU A 486 -4.61 24.32 -2.38
C LEU A 486 -4.54 24.82 -0.94
N VAL A 487 -5.52 25.63 -0.54
CA VAL A 487 -5.67 26.18 0.80
C VAL A 487 -6.35 25.15 1.70
N MET A 488 -5.67 24.71 2.76
CA MET A 488 -6.08 23.52 3.52
C MET A 488 -7.25 23.76 4.48
N THR A 489 -7.64 25.01 4.70
CA THR A 489 -8.84 25.39 5.46
C THR A 489 -9.51 26.61 4.83
N TRP A 490 -10.75 26.92 5.19
CA TRP A 490 -11.49 28.08 4.64
C TRP A 490 -11.12 29.37 5.35
N PRO A 491 -10.45 30.33 4.68
CA PRO A 491 -10.15 31.66 5.21
C PRO A 491 -11.15 32.72 4.70
N THR A 492 -11.10 33.92 5.24
CA THR A 492 -11.68 35.14 4.63
C THR A 492 -10.72 35.72 3.59
N GLU A 493 -9.42 35.61 3.85
CA GLU A 493 -8.33 36.06 2.97
C GLU A 493 -7.12 35.12 3.17
N VAL A 494 -6.37 34.89 2.10
CA VAL A 494 -5.10 34.15 2.16
C VAL A 494 -3.98 34.99 1.56
N VAL A 495 -2.78 34.86 2.10
CA VAL A 495 -1.55 35.47 1.58
C VAL A 495 -0.62 34.36 1.11
N ILE A 496 -0.33 34.29 -0.17
CA ILE A 496 0.61 33.33 -0.76
C ILE A 496 1.98 34.02 -0.84
N THR A 497 2.82 33.79 0.17
CA THR A 497 4.11 34.47 0.33
C THR A 497 5.12 34.09 -0.74
N SER A 498 5.00 32.88 -1.31
CA SER A 498 5.83 32.41 -2.42
C SER A 498 5.61 33.20 -3.72
N LEU A 499 4.50 33.93 -3.82
CA LEU A 499 4.16 34.79 -4.97
C LEU A 499 4.34 36.29 -4.68
N ALA A 500 5.18 36.65 -3.71
CA ALA A 500 5.56 38.04 -3.44
C ALA A 500 6.30 38.65 -4.66
N THR A 501 6.11 39.96 -4.89
CA THR A 501 6.87 40.67 -5.92
C THR A 501 8.38 40.60 -5.63
N GLY A 502 9.20 40.42 -6.68
CA GLY A 502 10.65 40.24 -6.52
C GLY A 502 11.11 38.83 -6.16
N LYS A 503 10.22 37.86 -6.01
CA LYS A 503 10.55 36.44 -5.91
C LYS A 503 10.91 35.83 -7.28
N PRO A 504 11.60 34.67 -7.32
CA PRO A 504 12.11 34.10 -8.59
C PRO A 504 11.03 33.63 -9.56
N VAL A 505 9.75 33.65 -9.21
CA VAL A 505 8.65 33.34 -10.12
C VAL A 505 8.52 34.45 -11.16
N GLN A 506 8.72 34.10 -12.44
CA GLN A 506 8.58 35.04 -13.54
C GLN A 506 7.11 35.19 -13.95
N GLY A 507 6.77 36.38 -14.49
CA GLY A 507 5.41 36.70 -14.88
C GLY A 507 4.68 37.52 -13.83
N LYS A 508 3.47 37.93 -14.15
CA LYS A 508 2.56 38.67 -13.27
C LYS A 508 1.27 37.88 -13.15
N VAL A 509 0.74 37.76 -11.96
CA VAL A 509 -0.57 37.15 -11.77
C VAL A 509 -1.60 37.98 -12.54
N GLU A 510 -2.27 37.36 -13.49
CA GLU A 510 -3.30 37.98 -14.32
C GLU A 510 -4.70 37.64 -13.83
N LYS A 511 -4.87 36.41 -13.30
CA LYS A 511 -6.17 35.88 -12.92
C LYS A 511 -6.04 34.92 -11.75
N VAL A 512 -6.99 34.99 -10.82
CA VAL A 512 -7.18 34.03 -9.72
C VAL A 512 -8.63 33.57 -9.71
N GLU A 513 -8.84 32.28 -9.82
CA GLU A 513 -10.14 31.60 -9.75
C GLU A 513 -10.16 30.64 -8.56
N LEU A 514 -11.31 30.40 -7.99
CA LEU A 514 -11.51 29.33 -7.00
C LEU A 514 -12.31 28.22 -7.68
N LEU A 515 -11.79 27.00 -7.70
CA LEU A 515 -12.49 25.88 -8.31
C LEU A 515 -13.84 25.64 -7.61
N GLY A 516 -14.90 25.46 -8.43
CA GLY A 516 -16.28 25.35 -7.95
C GLY A 516 -16.97 26.68 -7.64
N HIS A 517 -16.30 27.81 -7.79
CA HIS A 517 -16.89 29.16 -7.69
C HIS A 517 -16.97 29.83 -9.05
N ALA A 518 -18.04 30.58 -9.30
CA ALA A 518 -18.19 31.33 -10.55
C ALA A 518 -17.43 32.67 -10.53
N GLY A 519 -16.65 32.92 -11.56
CA GLY A 519 -15.94 34.21 -11.76
C GLY A 519 -14.56 34.23 -11.07
N ASN A 520 -13.91 35.39 -11.22
CA ASN A 520 -12.58 35.67 -10.69
C ASN A 520 -12.67 36.17 -9.26
N LEU A 521 -11.66 35.85 -8.44
CA LEU A 521 -11.52 36.41 -7.10
C LEU A 521 -10.79 37.78 -7.17
N GLU A 522 -11.10 38.65 -6.19
CA GLU A 522 -10.34 39.86 -5.94
C GLU A 522 -8.98 39.49 -5.35
N PHE A 523 -7.92 40.08 -5.89
CA PHE A 523 -6.57 39.90 -5.40
C PHE A 523 -5.70 41.15 -5.54
N THR A 524 -4.65 41.21 -4.71
CA THR A 524 -3.53 42.16 -4.85
C THR A 524 -2.21 41.42 -4.73
N GLN A 525 -1.17 41.90 -5.40
CA GLN A 525 0.17 41.30 -5.33
C GLN A 525 1.19 42.40 -4.97
N ASP A 526 1.89 42.20 -3.86
CA ASP A 526 2.91 43.12 -3.34
C ASP A 526 4.15 42.36 -2.81
N ALA A 527 5.01 43.05 -2.10
CA ALA A 527 6.22 42.49 -1.50
C ALA A 527 5.95 41.48 -0.37
N ALA A 528 4.75 41.45 0.18
CA ALA A 528 4.34 40.44 1.20
C ALA A 528 3.82 39.15 0.58
N GLY A 529 3.24 39.22 -0.64
CA GLY A 529 2.70 38.06 -1.31
C GLY A 529 1.53 38.38 -2.24
N LEU A 530 0.91 37.33 -2.77
CA LEU A 530 -0.37 37.38 -3.43
C LEU A 530 -1.47 37.26 -2.37
N LYS A 531 -2.24 38.34 -2.16
CA LYS A 531 -3.39 38.39 -1.25
C LYS A 531 -4.65 38.12 -2.03
N VAL A 532 -5.42 37.13 -1.63
CA VAL A 532 -6.66 36.72 -2.31
C VAL A 532 -7.81 36.72 -1.30
N LYS A 533 -8.89 37.44 -1.65
CA LYS A 533 -10.12 37.42 -0.84
C LYS A 533 -10.99 36.26 -1.24
N PHE A 534 -11.48 35.53 -0.25
CA PHE A 534 -12.40 34.41 -0.45
C PHE A 534 -13.86 34.87 -0.43
N PRO A 535 -14.75 34.21 -1.20
CA PRO A 535 -16.18 34.52 -1.15
C PRO A 535 -16.80 34.07 0.17
N ALA A 536 -18.02 34.53 0.45
CA ALA A 536 -18.72 34.14 1.66
C ALA A 536 -19.12 32.65 1.67
N GLU A 537 -19.45 32.10 0.50
CA GLU A 537 -19.94 30.73 0.35
C GLU A 537 -18.80 29.80 -0.10
N LYS A 538 -18.75 28.64 0.56
CA LYS A 538 -17.80 27.56 0.23
C LYS A 538 -18.30 26.75 -0.96
N PRO A 539 -17.46 26.49 -1.98
CA PRO A 539 -17.86 25.64 -3.10
C PRO A 539 -17.88 24.14 -2.73
N CYS A 540 -17.15 23.75 -1.70
CA CYS A 540 -17.03 22.37 -1.22
C CYS A 540 -16.55 22.34 0.23
N ASP A 541 -16.28 21.13 0.77
CA ASP A 541 -15.68 20.94 2.08
C ASP A 541 -14.16 20.68 1.99
N PHE A 542 -13.47 20.64 3.12
CA PHE A 542 -12.12 20.13 3.42
C PHE A 542 -10.95 20.99 2.97
N ALA A 543 -10.80 21.31 1.68
CA ALA A 543 -9.71 22.11 1.12
C ALA A 543 -10.15 22.76 -0.19
N TYR A 544 -9.47 23.84 -0.61
CA TYR A 544 -9.95 24.75 -1.64
C TYR A 544 -8.84 25.11 -2.62
N ALA A 545 -9.02 24.83 -3.90
CA ALA A 545 -8.01 25.06 -4.91
C ALA A 545 -8.19 26.41 -5.60
N LEU A 546 -7.22 27.31 -5.42
CA LEU A 546 -7.06 28.52 -6.24
C LEU A 546 -6.33 28.14 -7.53
N LYS A 547 -6.88 28.55 -8.68
CA LYS A 547 -6.27 28.43 -10.00
C LYS A 547 -5.67 29.79 -10.37
N ILE A 548 -4.35 29.85 -10.55
CA ILE A 548 -3.58 31.07 -10.74
C ILE A 548 -2.90 31.04 -12.10
N SER A 549 -3.16 32.04 -12.94
CA SER A 549 -2.58 32.17 -14.28
C SER A 549 -1.81 33.50 -14.48
N GLY A 550 -1.03 33.58 -15.57
CA GLY A 550 -0.15 34.71 -15.90
C GLY A 550 1.31 34.51 -15.44
N LEU A 551 1.60 33.41 -14.74
CA LEU A 551 2.94 33.04 -14.29
C LEU A 551 3.68 32.26 -15.40
N LYS A 552 5.01 32.34 -15.38
CA LYS A 552 5.89 31.47 -16.18
C LYS A 552 6.53 30.48 -15.22
N LEU A 553 5.95 29.28 -15.17
CA LEU A 553 6.38 28.21 -14.29
C LEU A 553 7.36 27.30 -15.05
N LYS A 554 8.65 27.49 -14.88
CA LYS A 554 9.69 26.58 -15.38
C LYS A 554 10.56 26.11 -14.25
#